data_216a1079127e7a22a9734d2e6d8565e8
#
_entry.id   216a1079127e7a22a9734d2e6d8565e8
#
_cell.length_a   1.000
_cell.length_b   1.000
_cell.length_c   1.000
_cell.angle_alpha   90.00
_cell.angle_beta   90.00
_cell.angle_gamma   90.00
#
_symmetry.space_group_name_H-M   'P 1'
#
loop_
_entity.id
_entity.type
_entity.pdbx_description
1 polymer ?
#
loop_
_entity_poly.entity_id
_entity_poly.type
_entity_poly.pdbx_seq_one_letter_code
_entity_poly.pdbx_strand_id
1 'polypeptide(L)'
;MVNHIIIVHLYNPGSAATNRIIAYAKSFVKLGRKVTLILGCEKPLDLPLFKGVDVYDVMASRHLITMRMAKRVKKFYSEESAIFIYGSPLMCLYLPQRFYNIFFECTEVPLYGKDSGLWLRFKESWKLQLAKRATGMLVISKALKDYYVQRGIKNIEIINMFVDASRFDISILEHQEKYIAYCGTVSLFKDGVDCLIKAFHLFHELHKEYSLKIIGRFENEESEQEICELVESLGLNTAIDFTGLVSADEMPKLLKGAYMLALASPNNMQAQYGFPTKLGEYLATGKPVVVTMVGEIGDFLVDGVNCRMAEPDNPQDFAEKMSWVAENEEKALVLGEKGKQLTNKEFSSLEQSKKAIEFMEKSIECCH
;
A
#
# COMPACT_ATOMS: atom_id res chain seq x y z
N MET A 1 12.75 -10.35 24.69
CA MET A 1 12.98 -9.26 23.71
C MET A 1 13.35 -9.84 22.36
N VAL A 2 12.78 -9.34 21.27
CA VAL A 2 13.08 -9.74 19.88
C VAL A 2 14.33 -9.01 19.41
N ASN A 3 15.46 -9.66 19.38
CA ASN A 3 16.72 -9.04 18.95
C ASN A 3 16.98 -9.12 17.46
N HIS A 4 16.37 -10.10 16.80
CA HIS A 4 16.57 -10.34 15.36
C HIS A 4 15.21 -10.55 14.67
N ILE A 5 14.94 -9.81 13.60
CA ILE A 5 13.72 -9.93 12.78
C ILE A 5 14.11 -10.44 11.39
N ILE A 6 13.56 -11.59 11.03
CA ILE A 6 13.72 -12.21 9.72
C ILE A 6 12.48 -11.91 8.90
N ILE A 7 12.58 -10.98 7.98
CA ILE A 7 11.48 -10.59 7.10
C ILE A 7 11.50 -11.46 5.84
N VAL A 8 10.34 -11.98 5.47
CA VAL A 8 10.18 -12.85 4.29
C VAL A 8 9.10 -12.32 3.37
N HIS A 9 9.48 -12.03 2.13
CA HIS A 9 8.57 -11.42 1.16
C HIS A 9 8.86 -11.89 -0.28
N LEU A 10 7.81 -12.04 -1.08
CA LEU A 10 7.93 -12.21 -2.54
C LEU A 10 8.13 -10.84 -3.18
N TYR A 11 9.33 -10.62 -3.70
CA TYR A 11 9.71 -9.34 -4.26
C TYR A 11 8.97 -9.03 -5.56
N ASN A 12 8.37 -7.86 -5.58
CA ASN A 12 7.77 -7.27 -6.78
C ASN A 12 8.16 -5.79 -6.84
N PRO A 13 9.09 -5.41 -7.75
CA PRO A 13 9.62 -4.05 -7.79
C PRO A 13 8.52 -3.01 -7.95
N GLY A 14 8.63 -1.92 -7.16
CA GLY A 14 7.68 -0.80 -7.20
C GLY A 14 6.31 -1.10 -6.58
N SER A 15 6.04 -2.33 -6.12
CA SER A 15 4.77 -2.61 -5.47
C SER A 15 4.69 -1.99 -4.08
N ALA A 16 3.46 -1.60 -3.68
CA ALA A 16 3.18 -1.09 -2.34
C ALA A 16 3.63 -2.06 -1.23
N ALA A 17 3.47 -3.36 -1.45
CA ALA A 17 3.92 -4.41 -0.55
C ALA A 17 5.43 -4.39 -0.35
N THR A 18 6.21 -4.29 -1.44
CA THR A 18 7.67 -4.22 -1.37
C THR A 18 8.11 -2.93 -0.69
N ASN A 19 7.52 -1.78 -1.01
CA ASN A 19 7.81 -0.50 -0.37
C ASN A 19 7.55 -0.57 1.15
N ARG A 20 6.44 -1.17 1.56
CA ARG A 20 6.09 -1.38 2.97
C ARG A 20 7.13 -2.25 3.70
N ILE A 21 7.56 -3.35 3.10
CA ILE A 21 8.57 -4.25 3.68
C ILE A 21 9.94 -3.57 3.80
N ILE A 22 10.33 -2.79 2.81
CA ILE A 22 11.57 -2.01 2.87
C ILE A 22 11.51 -0.96 3.99
N ALA A 23 10.38 -0.27 4.14
CA ALA A 23 10.18 0.71 5.20
C ALA A 23 10.20 0.05 6.59
N TYR A 24 9.62 -1.14 6.77
CA TYR A 24 9.77 -1.95 7.99
C TYR A 24 11.24 -2.27 8.27
N ALA A 25 11.96 -2.82 7.29
CA ALA A 25 13.35 -3.22 7.47
C ALA A 25 14.23 -2.05 7.93
N LYS A 26 14.10 -0.89 7.28
CA LYS A 26 14.80 0.34 7.66
C LYS A 26 14.41 0.81 9.08
N SER A 27 13.13 0.76 9.42
CA SER A 27 12.62 1.21 10.71
C SER A 27 13.05 0.28 11.84
N PHE A 28 13.01 -1.03 11.65
CA PHE A 28 13.49 -2.00 12.64
C PHE A 28 14.99 -1.84 12.94
N VAL A 29 15.82 -1.55 11.93
CA VAL A 29 17.23 -1.22 12.15
C VAL A 29 17.37 0.07 12.96
N LYS A 30 16.61 1.13 12.65
CA LYS A 30 16.62 2.37 13.43
C LYS A 30 16.19 2.16 14.89
N LEU A 31 15.32 1.16 15.14
CA LEU A 31 14.89 0.75 16.48
C LEU A 31 15.84 -0.26 17.15
N GLY A 32 17.04 -0.43 16.61
CA GLY A 32 18.11 -1.24 17.22
C GLY A 32 17.96 -2.75 17.03
N ARG A 33 17.14 -3.20 16.07
CA ARG A 33 16.96 -4.63 15.78
C ARG A 33 17.92 -5.08 14.66
N LYS A 34 18.47 -6.27 14.78
CA LYS A 34 19.12 -6.94 13.65
C LYS A 34 18.04 -7.33 12.65
N VAL A 35 18.25 -7.07 11.37
CA VAL A 35 17.28 -7.37 10.32
C VAL A 35 17.90 -8.22 9.23
N THR A 36 17.27 -9.36 8.94
CA THR A 36 17.56 -10.18 7.77
C THR A 36 16.36 -10.16 6.83
N LEU A 37 16.54 -9.65 5.62
CA LEU A 37 15.49 -9.56 4.61
C LEU A 37 15.72 -10.67 3.57
N ILE A 38 14.77 -11.61 3.48
CA ILE A 38 14.78 -12.72 2.54
C ILE A 38 13.73 -12.46 1.46
N LEU A 39 14.19 -12.16 0.26
CA LEU A 39 13.36 -11.81 -0.88
C LEU A 39 13.31 -12.94 -1.90
N GLY A 40 12.12 -13.45 -2.15
CA GLY A 40 11.89 -14.41 -3.23
C GLY A 40 11.72 -13.68 -4.55
N CYS A 41 12.49 -14.03 -5.57
CA CYS A 41 12.47 -13.40 -6.89
C CYS A 41 12.65 -14.42 -8.01
N GLU A 42 12.10 -14.11 -9.19
CA GLU A 42 12.31 -14.90 -10.42
C GLU A 42 13.52 -14.42 -11.22
N LYS A 43 13.96 -13.17 -10.99
CA LYS A 43 15.12 -12.54 -11.62
C LYS A 43 16.03 -11.96 -10.53
N PRO A 44 17.32 -11.73 -10.83
CA PRO A 44 18.23 -11.06 -9.90
C PRO A 44 17.66 -9.74 -9.39
N LEU A 45 17.88 -9.46 -8.11
CA LEU A 45 17.44 -8.22 -7.49
C LEU A 45 18.37 -7.07 -7.90
N ASP A 46 17.75 -5.98 -8.34
CA ASP A 46 18.38 -4.67 -8.44
C ASP A 46 17.86 -3.81 -7.26
N LEU A 47 18.33 -4.12 -6.07
CA LEU A 47 17.98 -3.38 -4.86
C LEU A 47 19.20 -2.66 -4.31
N PRO A 48 19.07 -1.38 -3.96
CA PRO A 48 20.10 -0.69 -3.22
C PRO A 48 20.33 -1.38 -1.88
N LEU A 49 21.59 -1.57 -1.52
CA LEU A 49 21.96 -2.09 -0.20
C LEU A 49 21.50 -1.10 0.88
N PHE A 50 20.69 -1.58 1.82
CA PHE A 50 20.23 -0.76 2.94
C PHE A 50 21.23 -0.91 4.10
N LYS A 51 21.78 0.20 4.61
CA LYS A 51 22.69 0.17 5.74
C LYS A 51 22.04 -0.52 6.95
N GLY A 52 22.69 -1.58 7.43
CA GLY A 52 22.26 -2.33 8.60
C GLY A 52 21.20 -3.43 8.33
N VAL A 53 20.81 -3.66 7.08
CA VAL A 53 19.93 -4.77 6.69
C VAL A 53 20.71 -5.81 5.91
N ASP A 54 20.70 -7.05 6.39
CA ASP A 54 21.25 -8.20 5.65
C ASP A 54 20.25 -8.67 4.60
N VAL A 55 20.47 -8.39 3.32
CA VAL A 55 19.55 -8.75 2.23
C VAL A 55 20.02 -10.03 1.55
N TYR A 56 19.11 -10.98 1.41
CA TYR A 56 19.33 -12.25 0.71
C TYR A 56 18.24 -12.49 -0.34
N ASP A 57 18.65 -12.57 -1.58
CA ASP A 57 17.79 -13.02 -2.66
C ASP A 57 17.69 -14.56 -2.71
N VAL A 58 16.52 -15.03 -3.07
CA VAL A 58 16.22 -16.44 -3.29
C VAL A 58 15.62 -16.60 -4.67
N MET A 59 16.48 -16.91 -5.62
CA MET A 59 16.03 -17.15 -7.00
C MET A 59 15.45 -18.56 -7.15
N ALA A 60 14.20 -18.63 -7.61
CA ALA A 60 13.56 -19.90 -7.95
C ALA A 60 12.33 -19.65 -8.82
N SER A 61 11.91 -20.72 -9.52
CA SER A 61 10.57 -20.72 -10.15
C SER A 61 9.47 -20.60 -9.09
N ARG A 62 8.34 -20.04 -9.47
CA ARG A 62 7.19 -19.75 -8.60
C ARG A 62 6.77 -20.93 -7.69
N HIS A 63 6.93 -22.17 -8.15
CA HIS A 63 6.58 -23.36 -7.39
C HIS A 63 7.59 -23.72 -6.28
N LEU A 64 8.86 -23.39 -6.45
CA LEU A 64 9.93 -23.74 -5.53
C LEU A 64 10.38 -22.62 -4.61
N ILE A 65 9.97 -21.39 -4.90
CA ILE A 65 10.47 -20.18 -4.24
C ILE A 65 10.19 -20.20 -2.74
N THR A 66 8.96 -20.55 -2.33
CA THR A 66 8.54 -20.59 -0.92
C THR A 66 9.37 -21.62 -0.13
N MET A 67 9.60 -22.78 -0.71
CA MET A 67 10.42 -23.85 -0.08
C MET A 67 11.89 -23.40 0.08
N ARG A 68 12.46 -22.74 -0.93
CA ARG A 68 13.84 -22.25 -0.89
C ARG A 68 13.99 -21.09 0.12
N MET A 69 13.00 -20.19 0.19
CA MET A 69 12.96 -19.15 1.21
C MET A 69 12.90 -19.73 2.62
N ALA A 70 12.06 -20.76 2.85
CA ALA A 70 12.00 -21.44 4.14
C ALA A 70 13.32 -22.11 4.53
N LYS A 71 14.06 -22.69 3.58
CA LYS A 71 15.42 -23.18 3.84
C LYS A 71 16.38 -22.06 4.27
N ARG A 72 16.24 -20.87 3.70
CA ARG A 72 17.06 -19.71 4.08
C ARG A 72 16.69 -19.23 5.47
N VAL A 73 15.39 -19.14 5.81
CA VAL A 73 14.92 -18.80 7.16
C VAL A 73 15.54 -19.74 8.21
N LYS A 74 15.50 -21.07 7.97
CA LYS A 74 16.07 -22.06 8.89
C LYS A 74 17.56 -21.80 9.23
N LYS A 75 18.31 -21.22 8.30
CA LYS A 75 19.73 -20.92 8.48
C LYS A 75 19.96 -19.75 9.46
N PHE A 76 19.04 -18.79 9.50
CA PHE A 76 19.18 -17.57 10.30
C PHE A 76 18.36 -17.57 11.60
N TYR A 77 17.42 -18.51 11.73
CA TYR A 77 16.55 -18.59 12.89
C TYR A 77 17.31 -18.96 14.17
N SER A 78 17.02 -18.22 15.23
CA SER A 78 17.37 -18.53 16.62
C SER A 78 16.12 -18.32 17.49
N GLU A 79 16.15 -18.74 18.75
CA GLU A 79 15.02 -18.56 19.68
C GLU A 79 14.72 -17.08 19.96
N GLU A 80 15.71 -16.19 19.80
CA GLU A 80 15.56 -14.75 19.92
C GLU A 80 15.06 -14.07 18.63
N SER A 81 14.82 -14.86 17.56
CA SER A 81 14.38 -14.32 16.28
C SER A 81 12.86 -14.33 16.17
N ALA A 82 12.29 -13.27 15.59
CA ALA A 82 10.94 -13.27 15.05
C ALA A 82 10.98 -13.46 13.52
N ILE A 83 10.14 -14.35 13.01
CA ILE A 83 9.94 -14.55 11.56
C ILE A 83 8.73 -13.73 11.16
N PHE A 84 8.92 -12.71 10.34
CA PHE A 84 7.88 -11.83 9.85
C PHE A 84 7.57 -12.12 8.39
N ILE A 85 6.41 -12.70 8.11
CA ILE A 85 5.97 -13.12 6.78
C ILE A 85 4.94 -12.14 6.25
N TYR A 86 5.21 -11.54 5.10
CA TYR A 86 4.23 -10.70 4.41
C TYR A 86 3.59 -11.44 3.24
N GLY A 87 2.27 -11.50 3.25
CA GLY A 87 1.45 -12.04 2.17
C GLY A 87 0.94 -13.46 2.44
N SER A 88 1.58 -14.51 1.93
CA SER A 88 1.02 -15.86 1.97
C SER A 88 1.50 -16.70 3.15
N PRO A 89 0.59 -17.29 3.96
CA PRO A 89 0.93 -18.19 5.06
C PRO A 89 1.49 -19.56 4.60
N LEU A 90 1.57 -19.81 3.29
CA LEU A 90 2.13 -21.07 2.73
C LEU A 90 3.56 -21.36 3.21
N MET A 91 4.31 -20.34 3.58
CA MET A 91 5.63 -20.50 4.20
C MET A 91 5.59 -21.43 5.42
N CYS A 92 4.52 -21.36 6.22
CA CYS A 92 4.35 -22.16 7.44
C CYS A 92 4.36 -23.68 7.18
N LEU A 93 4.10 -24.14 5.94
CA LEU A 93 4.21 -25.55 5.57
C LEU A 93 5.65 -26.07 5.59
N TYR A 94 6.59 -25.20 5.28
CA TYR A 94 7.99 -25.55 5.11
C TYR A 94 8.85 -25.21 6.33
N LEU A 95 8.28 -24.50 7.31
CA LEU A 95 8.96 -24.18 8.57
C LEU A 95 8.75 -25.31 9.58
N PRO A 96 9.78 -25.70 10.37
CA PRO A 96 9.63 -26.67 11.44
C PRO A 96 8.56 -26.27 12.45
N GLN A 97 7.85 -27.26 13.04
CA GLN A 97 6.84 -26.99 14.07
C GLN A 97 7.42 -26.33 15.33
N ARG A 98 8.72 -26.51 15.60
CA ARG A 98 9.45 -25.91 16.71
C ARG A 98 9.77 -24.41 16.53
N PHE A 99 9.42 -23.80 15.39
CA PHE A 99 9.57 -22.38 15.17
C PHE A 99 8.33 -21.67 15.71
N TYR A 100 8.47 -20.97 16.84
CA TYR A 100 7.34 -20.40 17.56
C TYR A 100 7.06 -18.97 17.14
N ASN A 101 8.07 -18.15 16.96
CA ASN A 101 7.95 -16.70 16.81
C ASN A 101 7.61 -16.32 15.36
N ILE A 102 6.49 -16.84 14.84
CA ILE A 102 6.04 -16.57 13.47
C ILE A 102 4.94 -15.51 13.50
N PHE A 103 5.17 -14.43 12.80
CA PHE A 103 4.21 -13.34 12.62
C PHE A 103 3.85 -13.22 11.15
N PHE A 104 2.60 -12.98 10.90
CA PHE A 104 2.07 -12.92 9.55
C PHE A 104 1.34 -11.59 9.33
N GLU A 105 1.70 -10.84 8.29
CA GLU A 105 0.97 -9.63 7.93
C GLU A 105 0.11 -9.85 6.70
N CYS A 106 -1.15 -9.40 6.80
CA CYS A 106 -2.11 -9.39 5.71
C CYS A 106 -2.77 -8.02 5.60
N THR A 107 -2.69 -7.42 4.42
CA THR A 107 -3.21 -6.09 4.15
C THR A 107 -4.40 -6.08 3.20
N GLU A 108 -4.80 -7.25 2.72
CA GLU A 108 -5.91 -7.40 1.79
C GLU A 108 -6.84 -8.53 2.23
N VAL A 109 -8.15 -8.34 2.06
CA VAL A 109 -9.13 -9.42 2.23
C VAL A 109 -9.07 -10.34 1.02
N PRO A 110 -9.19 -11.67 1.21
CA PRO A 110 -9.38 -12.57 0.08
C PRO A 110 -10.66 -12.21 -0.68
N LEU A 111 -10.52 -11.76 -1.92
CA LEU A 111 -11.68 -11.41 -2.76
C LEU A 111 -12.35 -12.71 -3.24
N TYR A 112 -13.54 -12.98 -2.70
CA TYR A 112 -14.42 -14.01 -3.23
C TYR A 112 -15.60 -13.35 -3.91
N GLY A 113 -15.70 -13.48 -5.22
CA GLY A 113 -16.94 -13.26 -5.91
C GLY A 113 -17.98 -14.33 -5.51
N LYS A 114 -19.27 -14.06 -5.67
CA LYS A 114 -20.35 -15.08 -5.50
C LYS A 114 -20.08 -16.33 -6.37
N ASP A 115 -19.38 -16.14 -7.47
CA ASP A 115 -19.02 -17.17 -8.46
C ASP A 115 -17.66 -17.83 -8.22
N SER A 116 -16.99 -17.56 -7.10
CA SER A 116 -15.73 -18.20 -6.74
C SER A 116 -15.95 -19.69 -6.54
N GLY A 117 -15.35 -20.51 -7.40
CA GLY A 117 -15.50 -21.96 -7.37
C GLY A 117 -15.11 -22.58 -6.02
N LEU A 118 -15.70 -23.72 -5.68
CA LEU A 118 -15.45 -24.46 -4.43
C LEU A 118 -13.95 -24.67 -4.15
N TRP A 119 -13.14 -24.82 -5.19
CA TRP A 119 -11.69 -24.97 -5.05
C TRP A 119 -10.99 -23.74 -4.48
N LEU A 120 -11.39 -22.55 -4.88
CA LEU A 120 -10.83 -21.29 -4.35
C LEU A 120 -11.20 -21.12 -2.88
N ARG A 121 -12.45 -21.40 -2.51
CA ARG A 121 -12.92 -21.39 -1.11
C ARG A 121 -12.15 -22.39 -0.24
N PHE A 122 -11.89 -23.58 -0.76
CA PHE A 122 -11.08 -24.60 -0.07
C PHE A 122 -9.65 -24.12 0.12
N LYS A 123 -9.01 -23.58 -0.92
CA LYS A 123 -7.65 -23.05 -0.87
C LYS A 123 -7.49 -21.96 0.20
N GLU A 124 -8.46 -21.07 0.31
CA GLU A 124 -8.39 -19.98 1.31
C GLU A 124 -8.70 -20.47 2.73
N SER A 125 -9.66 -21.41 2.88
CA SER A 125 -9.88 -22.06 4.17
C SER A 125 -8.60 -22.72 4.67
N TRP A 126 -7.88 -23.38 3.79
CA TRP A 126 -6.60 -24.00 4.11
C TRP A 126 -5.51 -22.97 4.47
N LYS A 127 -5.40 -21.85 3.74
CA LYS A 127 -4.50 -20.75 4.09
C LYS A 127 -4.83 -20.18 5.47
N LEU A 128 -6.12 -20.05 5.81
CA LEU A 128 -6.56 -19.61 7.12
C LEU A 128 -6.11 -20.58 8.23
N GLN A 129 -6.19 -21.89 8.00
CA GLN A 129 -5.68 -22.87 8.98
C GLN A 129 -4.16 -22.76 9.15
N LEU A 130 -3.42 -22.43 8.09
CA LEU A 130 -1.98 -22.19 8.19
C LEU A 130 -1.68 -20.89 8.95
N ALA A 131 -2.47 -19.84 8.74
CA ALA A 131 -2.33 -18.58 9.46
C ALA A 131 -2.57 -18.74 10.98
N LYS A 132 -3.44 -19.67 11.40
CA LYS A 132 -3.64 -20.02 12.82
C LYS A 132 -2.41 -20.61 13.52
N ARG A 133 -1.40 -21.05 12.77
CA ARG A 133 -0.11 -21.53 13.32
C ARG A 133 0.84 -20.38 13.65
N ALA A 134 0.53 -19.17 13.22
CA ALA A 134 1.33 -18.00 13.57
C ALA A 134 1.12 -17.63 15.06
N THR A 135 2.16 -17.12 15.69
CA THR A 135 2.14 -16.56 17.04
C THR A 135 1.27 -15.32 17.10
N GLY A 136 1.26 -14.53 16.04
CA GLY A 136 0.40 -13.36 15.90
C GLY A 136 0.22 -12.95 14.44
N MET A 137 -0.83 -12.16 14.21
CA MET A 137 -1.18 -11.62 12.91
C MET A 137 -1.22 -10.09 12.97
N LEU A 138 -0.69 -9.45 11.93
CA LEU A 138 -0.79 -8.01 11.75
C LEU A 138 -1.71 -7.72 10.57
N VAL A 139 -2.58 -6.74 10.74
CA VAL A 139 -3.56 -6.34 9.71
C VAL A 139 -3.58 -4.82 9.57
N ILE A 140 -4.06 -4.33 8.42
CA ILE A 140 -3.99 -2.90 8.10
C ILE A 140 -5.20 -2.09 8.59
N SER A 141 -6.31 -2.76 8.95
CA SER A 141 -7.58 -2.10 9.28
C SER A 141 -8.35 -2.83 10.37
N LYS A 142 -9.27 -2.14 11.03
CA LYS A 142 -10.23 -2.71 12.00
C LYS A 142 -11.15 -3.74 11.32
N ALA A 143 -11.66 -3.39 10.14
CA ALA A 143 -12.52 -4.27 9.37
C ALA A 143 -11.82 -5.60 9.03
N LEU A 144 -10.53 -5.55 8.68
CA LEU A 144 -9.76 -6.75 8.41
C LEU A 144 -9.45 -7.55 9.69
N LYS A 145 -9.22 -6.87 10.82
CA LYS A 145 -9.10 -7.52 12.14
C LYS A 145 -10.38 -8.29 12.47
N ASP A 146 -11.54 -7.66 12.37
CA ASP A 146 -12.83 -8.28 12.66
C ASP A 146 -13.10 -9.47 11.74
N TYR A 147 -12.76 -9.34 10.45
CA TYR A 147 -12.83 -10.45 9.49
C TYR A 147 -12.06 -11.68 9.96
N TYR A 148 -10.83 -11.52 10.45
CA TYR A 148 -10.00 -12.63 10.90
C TYR A 148 -10.36 -13.14 12.29
N VAL A 149 -10.79 -12.26 13.22
CA VAL A 149 -11.32 -12.65 14.55
C VAL A 149 -12.53 -13.57 14.40
N GLN A 150 -13.49 -13.21 13.55
CA GLN A 150 -14.67 -14.05 13.24
C GLN A 150 -14.30 -15.42 12.68
N ARG A 151 -13.09 -15.56 12.09
CA ARG A 151 -12.56 -16.82 11.54
C ARG A 151 -11.62 -17.56 12.49
N GLY A 152 -11.54 -17.09 13.74
CA GLY A 152 -10.85 -17.77 14.83
C GLY A 152 -9.36 -17.48 14.96
N ILE A 153 -8.85 -16.41 14.35
CA ILE A 153 -7.52 -15.86 14.66
C ILE A 153 -7.69 -14.98 15.92
N LYS A 154 -6.94 -15.30 16.99
CA LYS A 154 -7.14 -14.65 18.29
C LYS A 154 -6.17 -13.50 18.55
N ASN A 155 -4.92 -13.66 18.14
CA ASN A 155 -3.84 -12.69 18.43
C ASN A 155 -3.59 -11.84 17.20
N ILE A 156 -4.23 -10.67 17.15
CA ILE A 156 -4.20 -9.76 15.99
C ILE A 156 -3.95 -8.34 16.44
N GLU A 157 -2.98 -7.67 15.81
CA GLU A 157 -2.71 -6.25 16.00
C GLU A 157 -2.94 -5.48 14.71
N ILE A 158 -3.45 -4.25 14.83
CA ILE A 158 -3.63 -3.35 13.70
C ILE A 158 -2.37 -2.52 13.53
N ILE A 159 -1.72 -2.65 12.38
CA ILE A 159 -0.62 -1.80 11.97
C ILE A 159 -1.10 -0.99 10.78
N ASN A 160 -1.37 0.27 11.02
CA ASN A 160 -1.92 1.16 9.99
C ASN A 160 -1.05 1.19 8.73
N MET A 161 -1.61 1.68 7.65
CA MET A 161 -0.81 2.08 6.49
C MET A 161 0.27 3.05 6.96
N PHE A 162 1.47 2.94 6.41
CA PHE A 162 2.56 3.87 6.67
C PHE A 162 3.43 4.09 5.43
N VAL A 163 4.19 5.15 5.45
CA VAL A 163 5.06 5.57 4.35
C VAL A 163 6.46 5.93 4.86
N ASP A 164 7.47 5.70 4.04
CA ASP A 164 8.81 6.29 4.21
C ASP A 164 8.77 7.72 3.65
N ALA A 165 8.36 8.68 4.49
CA ALA A 165 8.20 10.07 4.09
C ALA A 165 9.51 10.71 3.61
N SER A 166 10.68 10.18 4.02
CA SER A 166 11.98 10.70 3.58
C SER A 166 12.21 10.61 2.06
N ARG A 167 11.47 9.76 1.37
CA ARG A 167 11.48 9.69 -0.11
C ARG A 167 10.99 10.98 -0.78
N PHE A 168 10.21 11.79 -0.05
CA PHE A 168 9.63 13.04 -0.51
C PHE A 168 10.38 14.28 0.00
N ASP A 169 11.49 14.11 0.74
CA ASP A 169 12.39 15.20 1.16
C ASP A 169 13.33 15.58 0.00
N ILE A 170 12.74 15.95 -1.11
CA ILE A 170 13.41 16.34 -2.34
C ILE A 170 12.98 17.75 -2.74
N SER A 171 13.91 18.52 -3.31
CA SER A 171 13.58 19.77 -3.98
C SER A 171 13.15 19.47 -5.42
N ILE A 172 12.06 20.07 -5.84
CA ILE A 172 11.61 20.04 -7.24
C ILE A 172 11.70 21.45 -7.81
N LEU A 173 12.04 21.55 -9.08
CA LEU A 173 11.86 22.79 -9.82
C LEU A 173 10.36 23.03 -9.98
N GLU A 174 9.90 24.26 -9.74
CA GLU A 174 8.51 24.61 -10.00
C GLU A 174 8.21 24.37 -11.49
N HIS A 175 7.29 23.45 -11.75
CA HIS A 175 6.81 23.20 -13.09
C HIS A 175 5.81 24.31 -13.46
N GLN A 176 5.94 24.84 -14.69
CA GLN A 176 4.94 25.78 -15.22
C GLN A 176 3.62 25.08 -15.55
N GLU A 177 3.65 23.76 -15.66
CA GLU A 177 2.51 22.92 -16.04
C GLU A 177 1.70 22.52 -14.82
N LYS A 178 0.42 22.88 -14.80
CA LYS A 178 -0.51 22.48 -13.74
C LYS A 178 -1.10 21.12 -14.07
N TYR A 179 -0.75 20.10 -13.30
CA TYR A 179 -1.36 18.77 -13.48
C TYR A 179 -1.88 18.18 -12.18
N ILE A 180 -2.92 17.37 -12.33
CA ILE A 180 -3.46 16.49 -11.29
C ILE A 180 -2.77 15.15 -11.48
N ALA A 181 -2.34 14.49 -10.40
CA ALA A 181 -1.72 13.18 -10.53
C ALA A 181 -2.50 12.10 -9.78
N TYR A 182 -2.64 10.96 -10.47
CA TYR A 182 -2.99 9.67 -9.90
C TYR A 182 -1.79 8.73 -10.08
N CYS A 183 -1.52 7.88 -9.08
CA CYS A 183 -0.47 6.88 -9.16
C CYS A 183 -0.98 5.52 -8.71
N GLY A 184 -0.80 4.50 -9.54
CA GLY A 184 -1.17 3.12 -9.21
C GLY A 184 -1.36 2.23 -10.41
N THR A 185 -1.81 1.00 -10.19
CA THR A 185 -2.28 0.15 -11.28
C THR A 185 -3.58 0.73 -11.84
N VAL A 186 -3.63 0.96 -13.13
CA VAL A 186 -4.82 1.45 -13.81
C VAL A 186 -5.81 0.30 -13.93
N SER A 187 -6.81 0.30 -13.07
CA SER A 187 -7.80 -0.75 -12.93
C SER A 187 -9.19 -0.14 -12.75
N LEU A 188 -10.19 -0.74 -13.39
CA LEU A 188 -11.59 -0.33 -13.28
C LEU A 188 -12.17 -0.61 -11.88
N PHE A 189 -11.70 -1.68 -11.22
CA PHE A 189 -12.29 -2.15 -9.97
C PHE A 189 -11.59 -1.65 -8.71
N LYS A 190 -10.28 -1.42 -8.77
CA LYS A 190 -9.47 -1.22 -7.56
C LYS A 190 -9.44 0.22 -7.09
N ASP A 191 -9.24 1.15 -7.99
CA ASP A 191 -8.91 2.54 -7.66
C ASP A 191 -9.87 3.57 -8.28
N GLY A 192 -10.89 3.12 -9.04
CA GLY A 192 -11.91 4.00 -9.64
C GLY A 192 -11.33 4.99 -10.66
N VAL A 193 -10.39 4.54 -11.49
CA VAL A 193 -9.76 5.41 -12.50
C VAL A 193 -10.80 5.92 -13.50
N ASP A 194 -11.81 5.14 -13.83
CA ASP A 194 -12.93 5.56 -14.68
C ASP A 194 -13.75 6.68 -14.02
N CYS A 195 -14.01 6.59 -12.72
CA CYS A 195 -14.65 7.66 -11.94
C CYS A 195 -13.79 8.93 -11.93
N LEU A 196 -12.47 8.78 -11.75
CA LEU A 196 -11.53 9.91 -11.80
C LEU A 196 -11.52 10.59 -13.18
N ILE A 197 -11.53 9.82 -14.27
CA ILE A 197 -11.56 10.37 -15.65
C ILE A 197 -12.87 11.13 -15.90
N LYS A 198 -14.00 10.56 -15.49
CA LYS A 198 -15.30 11.24 -15.58
C LYS A 198 -15.34 12.53 -14.75
N ALA A 199 -14.80 12.51 -13.54
CA ALA A 199 -14.68 13.69 -12.70
C ALA A 199 -13.73 14.73 -13.30
N PHE A 200 -12.60 14.28 -13.87
CA PHE A 200 -11.67 15.17 -14.55
C PHE A 200 -12.30 15.81 -15.79
N HIS A 201 -13.15 15.11 -16.53
CA HIS A 201 -13.89 15.68 -17.65
C HIS A 201 -14.74 16.88 -17.19
N LEU A 202 -15.55 16.71 -16.14
CA LEU A 202 -16.37 17.78 -15.59
C LEU A 202 -15.55 18.95 -15.04
N PHE A 203 -14.45 18.65 -14.35
CA PHE A 203 -13.50 19.64 -13.87
C PHE A 203 -12.83 20.42 -15.01
N HIS A 204 -12.37 19.70 -16.03
CA HIS A 204 -11.62 20.26 -17.16
C HIS A 204 -12.50 21.16 -18.05
N GLU A 205 -13.81 21.03 -18.03
CA GLU A 205 -14.70 21.98 -18.73
C GLU A 205 -14.55 23.41 -18.20
N LEU A 206 -14.27 23.57 -16.91
CA LEU A 206 -14.12 24.86 -16.24
C LEU A 206 -12.63 25.28 -16.07
N HIS A 207 -11.71 24.33 -16.08
CA HIS A 207 -10.30 24.52 -15.77
C HIS A 207 -9.39 23.90 -16.86
N LYS A 208 -9.41 24.49 -18.04
CA LYS A 208 -8.70 23.97 -19.25
C LYS A 208 -7.18 23.96 -19.14
N GLU A 209 -6.62 24.72 -18.21
CA GLU A 209 -5.18 24.83 -17.98
C GLU A 209 -4.59 23.63 -17.22
N TYR A 210 -5.43 22.73 -16.69
CA TYR A 210 -4.97 21.52 -16.00
C TYR A 210 -4.96 20.30 -16.90
N SER A 211 -3.95 19.46 -16.75
CA SER A 211 -3.89 18.11 -17.30
C SER A 211 -4.05 17.07 -16.20
N LEU A 212 -4.34 15.81 -16.57
CA LEU A 212 -4.35 14.67 -15.67
C LEU A 212 -3.23 13.71 -16.04
N LYS A 213 -2.30 13.44 -15.11
CA LYS A 213 -1.25 12.42 -15.27
C LYS A 213 -1.64 11.15 -14.52
N ILE A 214 -1.81 10.07 -15.27
CA ILE A 214 -2.09 8.73 -14.75
C ILE A 214 -0.79 7.93 -14.77
N ILE A 215 -0.18 7.78 -13.58
CA ILE A 215 1.15 7.21 -13.39
C ILE A 215 1.03 5.75 -13.00
N GLY A 216 1.40 4.83 -13.90
CA GLY A 216 1.36 3.40 -13.66
C GLY A 216 0.97 2.60 -14.90
N ARG A 217 0.96 1.29 -14.76
CA ARG A 217 0.58 0.38 -15.85
C ARG A 217 -0.89 0.01 -15.77
N PHE A 218 -1.47 -0.32 -16.88
CA PHE A 218 -2.76 -0.98 -16.93
C PHE A 218 -2.69 -2.37 -16.30
N GLU A 219 -3.77 -2.81 -15.67
CA GLU A 219 -3.87 -4.11 -15.04
C GLU A 219 -3.80 -5.23 -16.07
N ASN A 220 -4.51 -5.06 -17.17
CA ASN A 220 -4.59 -5.95 -18.33
C ASN A 220 -5.02 -5.18 -19.59
N GLU A 221 -5.04 -5.86 -20.73
CA GLU A 221 -5.43 -5.28 -22.03
C GLU A 221 -6.89 -4.83 -22.07
N GLU A 222 -7.79 -5.51 -21.37
CA GLU A 222 -9.21 -5.15 -21.28
C GLU A 222 -9.37 -3.79 -20.57
N SER A 223 -8.71 -3.62 -19.43
CA SER A 223 -8.70 -2.33 -18.70
C SER A 223 -8.08 -1.20 -19.51
N GLU A 224 -7.05 -1.49 -20.31
CA GLU A 224 -6.43 -0.51 -21.22
C GLU A 224 -7.42 -0.06 -22.28
N GLN A 225 -8.07 -1.02 -22.95
CA GLN A 225 -9.04 -0.73 -24.00
C GLN A 225 -10.22 0.10 -23.44
N GLU A 226 -10.87 -0.33 -22.37
CA GLU A 226 -12.03 0.37 -21.81
C GLU A 226 -11.70 1.79 -21.35
N ILE A 227 -10.53 1.98 -20.72
CA ILE A 227 -10.10 3.31 -20.26
C ILE A 227 -9.75 4.22 -21.45
N CYS A 228 -9.09 3.73 -22.50
CA CYS A 228 -8.78 4.51 -23.67
C CYS A 228 -10.05 4.90 -24.45
N GLU A 229 -11.00 3.97 -24.61
CA GLU A 229 -12.30 4.26 -25.21
C GLU A 229 -13.09 5.32 -24.40
N LEU A 230 -13.04 5.27 -23.08
CA LEU A 230 -13.65 6.28 -22.22
C LEU A 230 -13.01 7.66 -22.45
N VAL A 231 -11.67 7.75 -22.47
CA VAL A 231 -10.94 9.01 -22.70
C VAL A 231 -11.27 9.60 -24.06
N GLU A 232 -11.33 8.77 -25.10
CA GLU A 232 -11.70 9.19 -26.46
C GLU A 232 -13.15 9.70 -26.52
N SER A 233 -14.08 8.97 -25.92
CA SER A 233 -15.52 9.33 -25.91
C SER A 233 -15.79 10.68 -25.22
N LEU A 234 -14.94 11.04 -24.23
CA LEU A 234 -15.00 12.30 -23.50
C LEU A 234 -14.15 13.43 -24.12
N GLY A 235 -13.43 13.15 -25.22
CA GLY A 235 -12.59 14.13 -25.91
C GLY A 235 -11.36 14.59 -25.10
N LEU A 236 -10.83 13.72 -24.22
CA LEU A 236 -9.75 14.07 -23.30
C LEU A 236 -8.36 13.61 -23.75
N ASN A 237 -8.19 13.16 -25.01
CA ASN A 237 -6.93 12.60 -25.53
C ASN A 237 -5.71 13.52 -25.38
N THR A 238 -5.92 14.84 -25.38
CA THR A 238 -4.82 15.83 -25.23
C THR A 238 -4.66 16.34 -23.81
N ALA A 239 -5.61 16.02 -22.91
CA ALA A 239 -5.61 16.50 -21.53
C ALA A 239 -5.21 15.42 -20.52
N ILE A 240 -5.15 14.14 -20.93
CA ILE A 240 -4.74 13.02 -20.09
C ILE A 240 -3.44 12.41 -20.63
N ASP A 241 -2.46 12.25 -19.73
CA ASP A 241 -1.16 11.64 -19.99
C ASP A 241 -1.03 10.32 -19.21
N PHE A 242 -0.87 9.20 -19.91
CA PHE A 242 -0.58 7.89 -19.34
C PHE A 242 0.93 7.66 -19.38
N THR A 243 1.61 7.89 -18.27
CA THR A 243 3.08 7.83 -18.21
C THR A 243 3.64 6.40 -18.28
N GLY A 244 2.81 5.38 -18.04
CA GLY A 244 3.27 4.01 -17.82
C GLY A 244 4.04 3.87 -16.49
N LEU A 245 4.87 2.82 -16.40
CA LEU A 245 5.72 2.59 -15.22
C LEU A 245 6.87 3.58 -15.21
N VAL A 246 7.03 4.26 -14.08
CA VAL A 246 8.16 5.15 -13.81
C VAL A 246 9.10 4.55 -12.78
N SER A 247 10.34 5.03 -12.73
CA SER A 247 11.33 4.56 -11.76
C SER A 247 10.96 4.95 -10.32
N ALA A 248 11.52 4.22 -9.35
CA ALA A 248 11.29 4.51 -7.92
C ALA A 248 11.78 5.92 -7.52
N ASP A 249 12.79 6.45 -8.21
CA ASP A 249 13.36 7.78 -7.95
C ASP A 249 12.59 8.91 -8.66
N GLU A 250 11.88 8.58 -9.73
CA GLU A 250 11.07 9.53 -10.50
C GLU A 250 9.67 9.72 -9.89
N MET A 251 9.10 8.67 -9.33
CA MET A 251 7.78 8.70 -8.71
C MET A 251 7.59 9.84 -7.69
N PRO A 252 8.49 10.03 -6.70
CA PRO A 252 8.35 11.14 -5.74
C PRO A 252 8.39 12.52 -6.40
N LYS A 253 9.15 12.68 -7.49
CA LYS A 253 9.24 13.96 -8.23
C LYS A 253 7.92 14.27 -8.92
N LEU A 254 7.33 13.28 -9.60
CA LEU A 254 6.03 13.43 -10.27
C LEU A 254 4.90 13.70 -9.27
N LEU A 255 4.86 13.00 -8.14
CA LEU A 255 3.83 13.25 -7.13
C LEU A 255 4.01 14.63 -6.48
N LYS A 256 5.24 15.01 -6.15
CA LYS A 256 5.52 16.30 -5.51
C LYS A 256 5.38 17.49 -6.48
N GLY A 257 5.57 17.26 -7.79
CA GLY A 257 5.36 18.24 -8.85
C GLY A 257 3.89 18.49 -9.19
N ALA A 258 2.98 17.61 -8.79
CA ALA A 258 1.56 17.79 -9.06
C ALA A 258 0.98 19.00 -8.34
N TYR A 259 -0.03 19.62 -8.94
CA TYR A 259 -0.82 20.68 -8.30
C TYR A 259 -1.70 20.10 -7.19
N MET A 260 -2.38 18.98 -7.48
CA MET A 260 -3.11 18.17 -6.50
C MET A 260 -3.00 16.69 -6.85
N LEU A 261 -3.27 15.84 -5.87
CA LEU A 261 -3.27 14.39 -5.99
C LEU A 261 -4.69 13.85 -5.84
N ALA A 262 -5.09 12.93 -6.68
CA ALA A 262 -6.46 12.45 -6.78
C ALA A 262 -6.55 10.92 -6.61
N LEU A 263 -7.48 10.45 -5.76
CA LEU A 263 -7.73 9.04 -5.51
C LEU A 263 -9.23 8.80 -5.38
N ALA A 264 -9.87 8.35 -6.45
CA ALA A 264 -11.31 8.15 -6.56
C ALA A 264 -11.74 6.70 -6.25
N SER A 265 -11.18 6.09 -5.21
CA SER A 265 -11.47 4.69 -4.85
C SER A 265 -12.96 4.40 -4.77
N PRO A 266 -13.45 3.32 -5.41
CA PRO A 266 -14.86 2.96 -5.40
C PRO A 266 -15.26 2.33 -4.06
N ASN A 267 -16.56 2.37 -3.73
CA ASN A 267 -17.09 1.73 -2.52
C ASN A 267 -17.27 0.22 -2.73
N ASN A 268 -16.18 -0.51 -2.67
CA ASN A 268 -16.19 -1.97 -2.81
C ASN A 268 -15.58 -2.68 -1.58
N MET A 269 -15.67 -4.00 -1.56
CA MET A 269 -15.16 -4.81 -0.45
C MET A 269 -13.66 -4.57 -0.20
N GLN A 270 -12.87 -4.40 -1.24
CA GLN A 270 -11.43 -4.18 -1.09
C GLN A 270 -11.12 -2.84 -0.40
N ALA A 271 -11.85 -1.79 -0.76
CA ALA A 271 -11.72 -0.47 -0.13
C ALA A 271 -12.22 -0.47 1.33
N GLN A 272 -13.29 -1.24 1.62
CA GLN A 272 -13.85 -1.35 2.98
C GLN A 272 -12.95 -2.11 3.95
N TYR A 273 -12.25 -3.15 3.51
CA TYR A 273 -11.37 -3.96 4.37
C TYR A 273 -9.91 -3.55 4.33
N GLY A 274 -9.49 -2.92 3.26
CA GLY A 274 -8.12 -2.43 3.07
C GLY A 274 -7.91 -0.99 3.53
N PHE A 275 -6.73 -0.49 3.24
CA PHE A 275 -6.41 0.94 3.30
C PHE A 275 -5.52 1.29 2.10
N PRO A 276 -5.81 2.36 1.35
CA PRO A 276 -5.05 2.70 0.14
C PRO A 276 -3.64 3.18 0.51
N THR A 277 -2.66 2.31 0.29
CA THR A 277 -1.25 2.58 0.65
C THR A 277 -0.65 3.78 -0.08
N LYS A 278 -1.12 4.07 -1.30
CA LYS A 278 -0.72 5.24 -2.08
C LYS A 278 -1.11 6.57 -1.42
N LEU A 279 -2.16 6.56 -0.59
CA LEU A 279 -2.60 7.75 0.15
C LEU A 279 -1.48 8.27 1.08
N GLY A 280 -0.69 7.39 1.68
CA GLY A 280 0.48 7.79 2.46
C GLY A 280 1.54 8.52 1.64
N GLU A 281 1.81 8.05 0.42
CA GLU A 281 2.74 8.72 -0.50
C GLU A 281 2.18 10.09 -0.93
N TYR A 282 0.87 10.20 -1.18
CA TYR A 282 0.21 11.46 -1.51
C TYR A 282 0.34 12.47 -0.37
N LEU A 283 -0.03 12.07 0.84
CA LEU A 283 0.08 12.94 2.02
C LEU A 283 1.52 13.36 2.30
N ALA A 284 2.50 12.48 2.08
CA ALA A 284 3.92 12.78 2.31
C ALA A 284 4.45 13.90 1.40
N THR A 285 3.82 14.15 0.26
CA THR A 285 4.19 15.28 -0.63
C THR A 285 3.90 16.66 -0.02
N GLY A 286 2.91 16.76 0.87
CA GLY A 286 2.35 18.03 1.34
C GLY A 286 1.44 18.75 0.33
N LYS A 287 1.14 18.13 -0.79
CA LYS A 287 0.21 18.67 -1.79
C LYS A 287 -1.24 18.43 -1.38
N PRO A 288 -2.19 19.26 -1.87
CA PRO A 288 -3.60 19.00 -1.68
C PRO A 288 -4.00 17.61 -2.19
N VAL A 289 -4.79 16.86 -1.41
CA VAL A 289 -5.30 15.55 -1.76
C VAL A 289 -6.81 15.60 -1.87
N VAL A 290 -7.34 15.11 -3.00
CA VAL A 290 -8.76 14.83 -3.19
C VAL A 290 -8.95 13.31 -3.16
N VAL A 291 -9.79 12.82 -2.25
CA VAL A 291 -9.97 11.39 -1.99
C VAL A 291 -11.44 11.06 -1.76
N THR A 292 -11.89 9.85 -2.09
CA THR A 292 -13.23 9.37 -1.74
C THR A 292 -13.30 8.85 -0.31
N MET A 293 -14.45 9.01 0.34
CA MET A 293 -14.71 8.50 1.69
C MET A 293 -15.05 7.02 1.66
N VAL A 294 -14.03 6.16 1.72
CA VAL A 294 -14.20 4.70 1.74
C VAL A 294 -13.44 4.07 2.89
N GLY A 295 -13.95 2.95 3.41
CA GLY A 295 -13.33 2.20 4.50
C GLY A 295 -13.02 3.09 5.72
N GLU A 296 -11.81 2.99 6.23
CA GLU A 296 -11.35 3.73 7.43
C GLU A 296 -10.66 5.06 7.11
N ILE A 297 -10.75 5.58 5.86
CA ILE A 297 -10.14 6.86 5.50
C ILE A 297 -10.66 7.99 6.40
N GLY A 298 -11.97 8.00 6.68
CA GLY A 298 -12.62 8.98 7.54
C GLY A 298 -12.19 8.96 9.02
N ASP A 299 -11.50 7.91 9.47
CA ASP A 299 -10.92 7.88 10.83
C ASP A 299 -9.68 8.77 10.96
N PHE A 300 -9.04 9.11 9.85
CA PHE A 300 -7.78 9.87 9.77
C PHE A 300 -7.91 11.19 9.02
N LEU A 301 -8.72 11.20 7.97
CA LEU A 301 -8.91 12.36 7.10
C LEU A 301 -10.26 13.01 7.34
N VAL A 302 -10.27 14.35 7.32
CA VAL A 302 -11.47 15.17 7.53
C VAL A 302 -11.56 16.19 6.39
N ASP A 303 -12.71 16.21 5.69
CA ASP A 303 -12.95 17.15 4.58
C ASP A 303 -12.78 18.59 5.05
N GLY A 304 -12.07 19.39 4.28
CA GLY A 304 -11.79 20.79 4.57
C GLY A 304 -10.78 21.04 5.71
N VAL A 305 -10.20 19.98 6.31
CA VAL A 305 -9.20 20.08 7.37
C VAL A 305 -7.82 19.65 6.89
N ASN A 306 -7.69 18.42 6.37
CA ASN A 306 -6.43 17.83 5.93
C ASN A 306 -6.50 17.13 4.55
N CYS A 307 -7.65 17.20 3.91
CA CYS A 307 -7.91 16.78 2.54
C CYS A 307 -9.19 17.44 2.01
N ARG A 308 -9.53 17.20 0.74
CA ARG A 308 -10.90 17.28 0.25
C ARG A 308 -11.43 15.88 0.04
N MET A 309 -12.64 15.63 0.55
CA MET A 309 -13.23 14.30 0.56
C MET A 309 -14.55 14.30 -0.23
N ALA A 310 -14.64 13.38 -1.18
CA ALA A 310 -15.79 13.21 -2.03
C ALA A 310 -16.53 11.90 -1.68
N GLU A 311 -17.81 11.85 -2.07
CA GLU A 311 -18.58 10.60 -2.04
C GLU A 311 -17.99 9.58 -3.04
N PRO A 312 -17.87 8.31 -2.68
CA PRO A 312 -17.42 7.28 -3.62
C PRO A 312 -18.44 7.10 -4.76
N ASP A 313 -17.94 6.69 -5.92
CA ASP A 313 -18.72 6.44 -7.13
C ASP A 313 -19.53 7.68 -7.62
N ASN A 314 -19.14 8.89 -7.21
CA ASN A 314 -19.78 10.14 -7.57
C ASN A 314 -18.79 11.11 -8.27
N PRO A 315 -18.64 11.02 -9.61
CA PRO A 315 -17.75 11.89 -10.38
C PRO A 315 -18.07 13.38 -10.23
N GLN A 316 -19.32 13.75 -10.07
CA GLN A 316 -19.75 15.15 -9.92
C GLN A 316 -19.20 15.75 -8.62
N ASP A 317 -19.42 15.09 -7.48
CA ASP A 317 -18.89 15.57 -6.19
C ASP A 317 -17.35 15.58 -6.19
N PHE A 318 -16.72 14.58 -6.82
CA PHE A 318 -15.25 14.56 -6.94
C PHE A 318 -14.73 15.76 -7.77
N ALA A 319 -15.39 16.11 -8.88
CA ALA A 319 -15.07 17.28 -9.69
C ALA A 319 -15.23 18.59 -8.91
N GLU A 320 -16.29 18.72 -8.10
CA GLU A 320 -16.50 19.87 -7.24
C GLU A 320 -15.39 20.04 -6.19
N LYS A 321 -14.90 18.90 -5.60
CA LYS A 321 -13.76 18.96 -4.68
C LYS A 321 -12.46 19.35 -5.38
N MET A 322 -12.23 18.90 -6.62
CA MET A 322 -11.08 19.34 -7.43
C MET A 322 -11.17 20.84 -7.77
N SER A 323 -12.34 21.30 -8.20
CA SER A 323 -12.57 22.73 -8.51
C SER A 323 -12.34 23.62 -7.28
N TRP A 324 -12.82 23.18 -6.12
CA TRP A 324 -12.54 23.91 -4.88
C TRP A 324 -11.03 24.04 -4.62
N VAL A 325 -10.24 23.01 -4.87
CA VAL A 325 -8.76 23.06 -4.72
C VAL A 325 -8.16 24.06 -5.71
N ALA A 326 -8.60 24.05 -6.97
CA ALA A 326 -8.11 24.97 -8.01
C ALA A 326 -8.43 26.43 -7.71
N GLU A 327 -9.62 26.70 -7.15
CA GLU A 327 -10.12 28.05 -6.84
C GLU A 327 -9.63 28.60 -5.49
N ASN A 328 -9.11 27.75 -4.60
CA ASN A 328 -8.70 28.12 -3.24
C ASN A 328 -7.25 27.67 -2.93
N GLU A 329 -6.29 27.99 -3.81
CA GLU A 329 -4.92 27.51 -3.77
C GLU A 329 -4.26 27.63 -2.39
N GLU A 330 -4.28 28.83 -1.77
CA GLU A 330 -3.64 29.06 -0.47
C GLU A 330 -4.24 28.14 0.63
N LYS A 331 -5.57 28.01 0.66
CA LYS A 331 -6.25 27.14 1.62
C LYS A 331 -5.97 25.67 1.35
N ALA A 332 -5.92 25.28 0.08
CA ALA A 332 -5.62 23.93 -0.34
C ALA A 332 -4.20 23.49 0.05
N LEU A 333 -3.21 24.38 -0.08
CA LEU A 333 -1.85 24.13 0.39
C LEU A 333 -1.80 23.90 1.91
N VAL A 334 -2.57 24.67 2.68
CA VAL A 334 -2.69 24.45 4.14
C VAL A 334 -3.29 23.07 4.45
N LEU A 335 -4.29 22.62 3.69
CA LEU A 335 -4.84 21.26 3.83
C LEU A 335 -3.76 20.20 3.55
N GLY A 336 -2.99 20.37 2.48
CA GLY A 336 -1.90 19.45 2.11
C GLY A 336 -0.86 19.33 3.22
N GLU A 337 -0.41 20.45 3.80
CA GLU A 337 0.55 20.44 4.90
C GLU A 337 -0.02 19.78 6.18
N LYS A 338 -1.31 19.99 6.49
CA LYS A 338 -1.97 19.27 7.59
C LYS A 338 -2.07 17.77 7.31
N GLY A 339 -2.37 17.37 6.08
CA GLY A 339 -2.35 15.97 5.65
C GLY A 339 -0.98 15.33 5.82
N LYS A 340 0.08 16.06 5.48
CA LYS A 340 1.47 15.61 5.65
C LYS A 340 1.83 15.33 7.12
N GLN A 341 1.26 16.04 8.07
CA GLN A 341 1.53 15.81 9.49
C GLN A 341 1.16 14.39 9.94
N LEU A 342 0.18 13.73 9.29
CA LEU A 342 -0.19 12.34 9.58
C LEU A 342 0.95 11.37 9.26
N THR A 343 1.82 11.69 8.30
CA THR A 343 2.94 10.82 7.93
C THR A 343 4.04 10.79 8.98
N ASN A 344 4.04 11.75 9.89
CA ASN A 344 4.96 11.81 11.04
C ASN A 344 4.36 11.21 12.32
N LYS A 345 3.07 10.85 12.31
CA LYS A 345 2.33 10.30 13.45
C LYS A 345 1.71 8.96 13.10
N GLU A 346 0.43 8.98 12.75
CA GLU A 346 -0.39 7.79 12.50
C GLU A 346 0.14 6.93 11.36
N PHE A 347 0.76 7.55 10.35
CA PHE A 347 1.32 6.91 9.17
C PHE A 347 2.86 6.90 9.15
N SER A 348 3.48 7.14 10.30
CA SER A 348 4.94 7.06 10.44
C SER A 348 5.42 5.61 10.40
N SER A 349 6.33 5.32 9.47
CA SER A 349 6.94 3.98 9.39
C SER A 349 7.67 3.58 10.69
N LEU A 350 8.26 4.56 11.39
CA LEU A 350 8.96 4.31 12.65
C LEU A 350 7.99 3.95 13.77
N GLU A 351 6.90 4.73 13.96
CA GLU A 351 5.91 4.49 15.01
C GLU A 351 5.15 3.19 14.78
N GLN A 352 4.74 2.91 13.53
CA GLN A 352 4.06 1.66 13.21
C GLN A 352 4.98 0.44 13.36
N SER A 353 6.27 0.58 13.04
CA SER A 353 7.25 -0.48 13.27
C SER A 353 7.53 -0.71 14.75
N LYS A 354 7.55 0.34 15.57
CA LYS A 354 7.66 0.22 17.03
C LYS A 354 6.47 -0.56 17.59
N LYS A 355 5.25 -0.22 17.19
CA LYS A 355 4.02 -0.92 17.55
C LYS A 355 4.07 -2.41 17.16
N ALA A 356 4.59 -2.70 15.96
CA ALA A 356 4.75 -4.08 15.49
C ALA A 356 5.74 -4.87 16.37
N ILE A 357 6.87 -4.28 16.77
CA ILE A 357 7.85 -4.90 17.68
C ILE A 357 7.21 -5.18 19.05
N GLU A 358 6.53 -4.20 19.63
CA GLU A 358 5.86 -4.33 20.94
C GLU A 358 4.83 -5.46 20.92
N PHE A 359 4.06 -5.56 19.84
CA PHE A 359 3.12 -6.67 19.64
C PHE A 359 3.84 -8.02 19.54
N MET A 360 4.93 -8.10 18.76
CA MET A 360 5.70 -9.33 18.63
C MET A 360 6.26 -9.78 19.98
N GLU A 361 6.87 -8.88 20.75
CA GLU A 361 7.47 -9.18 22.06
C GLU A 361 6.42 -9.66 23.06
N LYS A 362 5.31 -8.93 23.19
CA LYS A 362 4.18 -9.31 24.06
C LYS A 362 3.60 -10.67 23.68
N SER A 363 3.47 -10.94 22.38
CA SER A 363 2.91 -12.21 21.91
C SER A 363 3.81 -13.40 22.23
N ILE A 364 5.13 -13.21 22.19
CA ILE A 364 6.12 -14.24 22.51
C ILE A 364 6.10 -14.52 24.03
N GLU A 365 6.05 -13.48 24.87
CA GLU A 365 5.97 -13.61 26.32
C GLU A 365 4.72 -14.38 26.77
N CYS A 366 3.60 -14.21 26.10
CA CYS A 366 2.35 -14.94 26.41
C CYS A 366 2.37 -16.42 25.98
N CYS A 367 3.32 -16.84 25.14
CA CYS A 367 3.47 -18.21 24.68
C CYS A 367 4.42 -19.06 25.53
N HIS A 368 5.17 -18.41 26.42
CA HIS A 368 6.08 -19.02 27.39
C HIS A 368 5.52 -18.93 28.80
#